data_58e5c48a09968322b35820634a04392f
#
_entry.id   58e5c48a09968322b35820634a04392f
#
_cell.length_a   1.000
_cell.length_b   1.000
_cell.length_c   1.000
_cell.angle_alpha   90.00
_cell.angle_beta   90.00
_cell.angle_gamma   90.00
#
_symmetry.space_group_name_H-M   'P 1'
#
loop_
_entity.id
_entity.type
_entity.pdbx_description
1 polymer ?
#
loop_
_entity_poly.entity_id
_entity_poly.type
_entity_poly.pdbx_seq_one_letter_code
_entity_poly.pdbx_strand_id
1 'polypeptide(L)'
;MRITRIKYTKNKLFAIYIDEEYAFSVDENILFSYKLKEGMELAQGQREALAHDAQMLMARLKMLQLLTNSKTRLEVEQRLRAEKFEEEVVQACTDWAEEYGYLNDEEYARLYVQEKMNLRGWGALRIRQELHRKGVANEWIAQALEEMGAQEEENLAALARQWLEQLDWQDSKQVDKCKQKLYRRGYSYDSINRVVREEINRRRCEWIED
;
A
#
# COMPACT_ATOMS: atom_id res chain seq x y z
N MET A 1 -39.45 13.50 11.11
CA MET A 1 -39.08 12.74 9.90
C MET A 1 -39.52 11.30 10.08
N ARG A 2 -40.09 10.70 9.04
CA ARG A 2 -40.72 9.37 9.15
C ARG A 2 -40.09 8.40 8.16
N ILE A 3 -39.79 7.17 8.62
CA ILE A 3 -39.38 6.08 7.71
C ILE A 3 -40.57 5.67 6.88
N THR A 4 -40.53 5.93 5.56
CA THR A 4 -41.65 5.66 4.67
C THR A 4 -41.57 4.28 4.02
N ARG A 5 -40.32 3.77 3.82
CA ARG A 5 -40.11 2.45 3.20
C ARG A 5 -38.77 1.84 3.60
N ILE A 6 -38.76 0.53 3.77
CA ILE A 6 -37.55 -0.26 3.95
C ILE A 6 -37.51 -1.34 2.85
N LYS A 7 -36.49 -1.29 1.97
CA LYS A 7 -36.38 -2.20 0.83
C LYS A 7 -35.11 -3.06 0.94
N TYR A 8 -35.28 -4.38 0.93
CA TYR A 8 -34.13 -5.28 0.82
C TYR A 8 -33.51 -5.23 -0.56
N THR A 9 -32.18 -5.09 -0.61
CA THR A 9 -31.40 -4.92 -1.85
C THR A 9 -30.67 -6.19 -2.25
N LYS A 10 -30.22 -6.27 -3.50
CA LYS A 10 -29.41 -7.39 -4.00
C LYS A 10 -28.08 -7.56 -3.25
N ASN A 11 -27.57 -6.50 -2.64
CA ASN A 11 -26.32 -6.51 -1.88
C ASN A 11 -26.51 -6.94 -0.41
N LYS A 12 -27.65 -7.54 -0.08
CA LYS A 12 -28.02 -7.96 1.29
C LYS A 12 -28.07 -6.83 2.31
N LEU A 13 -28.37 -5.60 1.87
CA LEU A 13 -28.59 -4.42 2.67
C LEU A 13 -30.04 -3.99 2.61
N PHE A 14 -30.47 -3.21 3.61
CA PHE A 14 -31.79 -2.58 3.68
C PHE A 14 -31.68 -1.12 3.32
N ALA A 15 -32.26 -0.71 2.19
CA ALA A 15 -32.34 0.68 1.79
C ALA A 15 -33.48 1.35 2.58
N ILE A 16 -33.14 2.39 3.33
CA ILE A 16 -34.03 3.18 4.17
C ILE A 16 -34.47 4.44 3.41
N TYR A 17 -35.76 4.63 3.34
CA TYR A 17 -36.37 5.82 2.77
C TYR A 17 -37.04 6.63 3.89
N ILE A 18 -36.72 7.93 3.95
CA ILE A 18 -37.26 8.88 4.92
C ILE A 18 -38.01 9.95 4.12
N ASP A 19 -39.28 10.20 4.48
CA ASP A 19 -40.14 11.18 3.81
C ASP A 19 -40.15 11.00 2.28
N GLU A 20 -40.26 9.75 1.81
CA GLU A 20 -40.24 9.26 0.41
C GLU A 20 -38.89 9.33 -0.31
N GLU A 21 -37.84 9.90 0.29
CA GLU A 21 -36.52 9.99 -0.33
C GLU A 21 -35.57 8.90 0.21
N TYR A 22 -34.69 8.40 -0.66
CA TYR A 22 -33.62 7.49 -0.22
C TYR A 22 -32.67 8.23 0.72
N ALA A 23 -32.47 7.69 1.92
CA ALA A 23 -31.59 8.28 2.92
C ALA A 23 -30.23 7.55 2.98
N PHE A 24 -30.22 6.24 3.24
CA PHE A 24 -29.02 5.42 3.37
C PHE A 24 -29.38 3.93 3.31
N SER A 25 -28.34 3.09 3.29
CA SER A 25 -28.49 1.62 3.41
C SER A 25 -27.82 1.12 4.68
N VAL A 26 -28.45 0.16 5.34
CA VAL A 26 -27.98 -0.48 6.58
C VAL A 26 -27.98 -1.98 6.44
N ASP A 27 -27.23 -2.67 7.31
CA ASP A 27 -27.30 -4.13 7.44
C ASP A 27 -28.39 -4.55 8.43
N GLU A 28 -28.50 -5.85 8.60
CA GLU A 28 -29.46 -6.45 9.53
C GLU A 28 -29.17 -6.06 10.99
N ASN A 29 -27.88 -5.92 11.36
CA ASN A 29 -27.49 -5.56 12.72
C ASN A 29 -27.96 -4.15 13.09
N ILE A 30 -27.73 -3.17 12.21
CA ILE A 30 -28.20 -1.79 12.39
C ILE A 30 -29.73 -1.75 12.38
N LEU A 31 -30.39 -2.49 11.45
CA LEU A 31 -31.82 -2.56 11.39
C LEU A 31 -32.44 -3.02 12.72
N PHE A 32 -31.91 -4.07 13.33
CA PHE A 32 -32.40 -4.60 14.60
C PHE A 32 -31.99 -3.75 15.81
N SER A 33 -30.75 -3.24 15.86
CA SER A 33 -30.27 -2.41 16.97
C SER A 33 -31.14 -1.16 17.17
N TYR A 34 -31.49 -0.52 16.07
CA TYR A 34 -32.34 0.67 16.06
C TYR A 34 -33.84 0.33 16.00
N LYS A 35 -34.19 -0.96 15.91
CA LYS A 35 -35.58 -1.45 15.77
C LYS A 35 -36.33 -0.76 14.66
N LEU A 36 -35.64 -0.53 13.51
CA LEU A 36 -36.20 0.21 12.39
C LEU A 36 -37.39 -0.51 11.78
N LYS A 37 -38.48 0.25 11.55
CA LYS A 37 -39.68 -0.24 10.86
C LYS A 37 -40.34 0.87 10.06
N GLU A 38 -41.06 0.50 9.03
CA GLU A 38 -41.86 1.44 8.26
C GLU A 38 -42.88 2.14 9.17
N GLY A 39 -43.06 3.42 8.96
CA GLY A 39 -43.94 4.26 9.78
C GLY A 39 -43.29 4.82 11.06
N MET A 40 -42.05 4.42 11.39
CA MET A 40 -41.36 4.91 12.58
C MET A 40 -40.99 6.39 12.41
N GLU A 41 -41.24 7.19 13.43
CA GLU A 41 -40.77 8.57 13.50
C GLU A 41 -39.38 8.62 14.13
N LEU A 42 -38.47 9.34 13.48
CA LEU A 42 -37.10 9.55 13.94
C LEU A 42 -36.94 10.99 14.43
N ALA A 43 -36.45 11.14 15.67
CA ALA A 43 -35.94 12.41 16.15
C ALA A 43 -34.67 12.79 15.36
N GLN A 44 -34.35 14.08 15.28
CA GLN A 44 -33.19 14.54 14.51
C GLN A 44 -31.87 13.85 14.96
N GLY A 45 -31.58 13.79 16.26
CA GLY A 45 -30.38 13.13 16.78
C GLY A 45 -30.33 11.63 16.48
N GLN A 46 -31.50 10.95 16.46
CA GLN A 46 -31.55 9.52 16.06
C GLN A 46 -31.24 9.33 14.58
N ARG A 47 -31.71 10.24 13.72
CA ARG A 47 -31.39 10.20 12.29
C ARG A 47 -29.90 10.43 12.03
N GLU A 48 -29.29 11.38 12.73
CA GLU A 48 -27.87 11.69 12.61
C GLU A 48 -27.00 10.51 13.04
N ALA A 49 -27.28 9.91 14.21
CA ALA A 49 -26.60 8.71 14.68
C ALA A 49 -26.74 7.55 13.69
N LEU A 50 -27.95 7.29 13.22
CA LEU A 50 -28.22 6.24 12.25
C LEU A 50 -27.53 6.49 10.90
N ALA A 51 -27.47 7.74 10.43
CA ALA A 51 -26.76 8.11 9.20
C ALA A 51 -25.24 7.89 9.36
N HIS A 52 -24.68 8.23 10.52
CA HIS A 52 -23.28 7.98 10.83
C HIS A 52 -22.95 6.49 10.81
N ASP A 53 -23.76 5.65 11.51
CA ASP A 53 -23.56 4.20 11.53
C ASP A 53 -23.71 3.59 10.13
N ALA A 54 -24.63 4.08 9.34
CA ALA A 54 -24.78 3.65 7.94
C ALA A 54 -23.56 4.05 7.09
N GLN A 55 -23.01 5.24 7.25
CA GLN A 55 -21.78 5.66 6.57
C GLN A 55 -20.60 4.77 7.00
N MET A 56 -20.46 4.48 8.29
CA MET A 56 -19.42 3.61 8.82
C MET A 56 -19.51 2.20 8.22
N LEU A 57 -20.71 1.62 8.16
CA LEU A 57 -20.94 0.33 7.50
C LEU A 57 -20.51 0.36 6.03
N MET A 58 -20.92 1.36 5.28
CA MET A 58 -20.59 1.48 3.86
C MET A 58 -19.10 1.67 3.64
N ALA A 59 -18.43 2.46 4.48
CA ALA A 59 -16.98 2.65 4.44
C ALA A 59 -16.24 1.34 4.71
N ARG A 60 -16.65 0.55 5.73
CA ARG A 60 -16.07 -0.76 6.02
C ARG A 60 -16.26 -1.75 4.89
N LEU A 61 -17.45 -1.84 4.30
CA LEU A 61 -17.71 -2.71 3.15
C LEU A 61 -16.84 -2.32 1.94
N LYS A 62 -16.70 -1.02 1.67
CA LYS A 62 -15.84 -0.53 0.60
C LYS A 62 -14.37 -0.84 0.88
N MET A 63 -13.91 -0.61 2.09
CA MET A 63 -12.55 -0.91 2.51
C MET A 63 -12.23 -2.40 2.35
N LEU A 64 -13.10 -3.30 2.82
CA LEU A 64 -12.88 -4.75 2.68
C LEU A 64 -12.75 -5.17 1.20
N GLN A 65 -13.48 -4.53 0.28
CA GLN A 65 -13.31 -4.73 -1.16
C GLN A 65 -11.93 -4.26 -1.64
N LEU A 66 -11.41 -3.15 -1.12
CA LEU A 66 -10.08 -2.62 -1.48
C LEU A 66 -8.95 -3.52 -0.98
N LEU A 67 -9.12 -4.15 0.17
CA LEU A 67 -8.14 -5.01 0.84
C LEU A 67 -8.00 -6.41 0.22
N THR A 68 -8.79 -6.75 -0.81
CA THR A 68 -8.54 -7.95 -1.63
C THR A 68 -7.17 -7.92 -2.30
N ASN A 69 -6.60 -6.73 -2.50
CA ASN A 69 -5.21 -6.52 -2.89
C ASN A 69 -4.51 -5.79 -1.74
N SER A 70 -3.27 -6.18 -1.46
CA SER A 70 -2.46 -5.53 -0.43
C SER A 70 -2.37 -4.02 -0.65
N LYS A 71 -2.72 -3.23 0.36
CA LYS A 71 -2.80 -1.76 0.36
C LYS A 71 -2.19 -1.21 1.63
N THR A 72 -1.65 0.00 1.55
CA THR A 72 -1.28 0.75 2.73
C THR A 72 -2.47 1.52 3.31
N ARG A 73 -2.36 1.93 4.57
CA ARG A 73 -3.33 2.80 5.22
C ARG A 73 -3.64 4.04 4.37
N LEU A 74 -2.62 4.75 3.91
CA LEU A 74 -2.78 5.95 3.08
C LEU A 74 -3.55 5.67 1.79
N GLU A 75 -3.27 4.56 1.11
CA GLU A 75 -3.97 4.19 -0.14
C GLU A 75 -5.47 3.91 0.11
N VAL A 76 -5.80 3.29 1.25
CA VAL A 76 -7.19 3.06 1.66
C VAL A 76 -7.89 4.38 2.00
N GLU A 77 -7.27 5.22 2.82
CA GLU A 77 -7.80 6.54 3.19
C GLU A 77 -8.09 7.41 1.96
N GLN A 78 -7.11 7.50 1.05
CA GLN A 78 -7.27 8.26 -0.20
C GLN A 78 -8.46 7.73 -1.03
N ARG A 79 -8.65 6.42 -1.05
CA ARG A 79 -9.76 5.84 -1.80
C ARG A 79 -11.10 6.11 -1.13
N LEU A 80 -11.20 6.01 0.19
CA LEU A 80 -12.42 6.34 0.94
C LEU A 80 -12.77 7.83 0.80
N ARG A 81 -11.79 8.74 0.88
CA ARG A 81 -11.99 10.16 0.61
C ARG A 81 -12.51 10.44 -0.81
N ALA A 82 -11.97 9.72 -1.81
CA ALA A 82 -12.45 9.84 -3.20
C ALA A 82 -13.91 9.38 -3.38
N GLU A 83 -14.38 8.45 -2.55
CA GLU A 83 -15.79 8.04 -2.48
C GLU A 83 -16.67 8.99 -1.62
N LYS A 84 -16.08 10.10 -1.15
CA LYS A 84 -16.73 11.17 -0.38
C LYS A 84 -17.23 10.76 1.02
N PHE A 85 -16.58 9.80 1.66
CA PHE A 85 -16.79 9.56 3.08
C PHE A 85 -16.21 10.71 3.91
N GLU A 86 -16.87 11.04 5.02
CA GLU A 86 -16.40 12.06 5.95
C GLU A 86 -15.08 11.65 6.62
N GLU A 87 -14.23 12.64 6.93
CA GLU A 87 -12.89 12.37 7.46
C GLU A 87 -12.91 11.55 8.76
N GLU A 88 -13.86 11.82 9.64
CA GLU A 88 -14.04 11.07 10.89
C GLU A 88 -14.37 9.60 10.61
N VAL A 89 -15.22 9.32 9.63
CA VAL A 89 -15.56 7.95 9.20
C VAL A 89 -14.35 7.25 8.58
N VAL A 90 -13.55 7.98 7.78
CA VAL A 90 -12.33 7.44 7.16
C VAL A 90 -11.34 7.00 8.23
N GLN A 91 -11.04 7.89 9.20
CA GLN A 91 -10.09 7.60 10.28
C GLN A 91 -10.58 6.43 11.15
N ALA A 92 -11.82 6.48 11.65
CA ALA A 92 -12.38 5.42 12.47
C ALA A 92 -12.42 4.06 11.74
N CYS A 93 -12.64 4.07 10.42
CA CYS A 93 -12.64 2.86 9.62
C CYS A 93 -11.23 2.27 9.47
N THR A 94 -10.22 3.11 9.21
CA THR A 94 -8.82 2.64 9.07
C THR A 94 -8.21 2.25 10.41
N ASP A 95 -8.51 2.95 11.50
CA ASP A 95 -8.09 2.57 12.86
C ASP A 95 -8.67 1.19 13.24
N TRP A 96 -9.96 0.97 12.97
CA TRP A 96 -10.59 -0.33 13.14
C TRP A 96 -9.87 -1.41 12.31
N ALA A 97 -9.49 -1.11 11.07
CA ALA A 97 -8.83 -2.09 10.21
C ALA A 97 -7.42 -2.45 10.71
N GLU A 98 -6.69 -1.51 11.29
CA GLU A 98 -5.41 -1.77 11.94
C GLU A 98 -5.57 -2.61 13.21
N GLU A 99 -6.52 -2.25 14.06
CA GLU A 99 -6.82 -2.98 15.31
C GLU A 99 -7.14 -4.46 15.04
N TYR A 100 -7.89 -4.74 13.98
CA TYR A 100 -8.27 -6.11 13.60
C TYR A 100 -7.29 -6.77 12.61
N GLY A 101 -6.17 -6.13 12.30
CA GLY A 101 -5.11 -6.69 11.44
C GLY A 101 -5.44 -6.76 9.95
N TYR A 102 -6.47 -6.05 9.50
CA TYR A 102 -6.79 -5.94 8.07
C TYR A 102 -5.85 -4.97 7.33
N LEU A 103 -5.30 -4.00 8.05
CA LEU A 103 -4.24 -3.10 7.60
C LEU A 103 -3.00 -3.32 8.46
N ASN A 104 -1.85 -3.46 7.82
CA ASN A 104 -0.56 -3.57 8.49
C ASN A 104 0.53 -3.03 7.57
N ASP A 105 0.90 -1.77 7.76
CA ASP A 105 1.89 -1.09 6.93
C ASP A 105 3.32 -1.62 7.17
N GLU A 106 3.63 -2.18 8.35
CA GLU A 106 4.89 -2.86 8.65
C GLU A 106 5.04 -4.11 7.77
N GLU A 107 4.05 -5.01 7.81
CA GLU A 107 4.05 -6.23 6.99
C GLU A 107 4.01 -5.92 5.50
N TYR A 108 3.26 -4.87 5.11
CA TYR A 108 3.26 -4.37 3.75
C TYR A 108 4.67 -3.97 3.31
N ALA A 109 5.39 -3.20 4.13
CA ALA A 109 6.77 -2.77 3.83
C ALA A 109 7.69 -3.98 3.65
N ARG A 110 7.64 -4.94 4.56
CA ARG A 110 8.46 -6.16 4.53
C ARG A 110 8.25 -6.95 3.23
N LEU A 111 7.00 -7.24 2.89
CA LEU A 111 6.66 -7.98 1.65
C LEU A 111 7.02 -7.19 0.40
N TYR A 112 6.81 -5.87 0.40
CA TYR A 112 7.13 -5.01 -0.73
C TYR A 112 8.64 -4.96 -0.99
N VAL A 113 9.46 -4.79 0.06
CA VAL A 113 10.93 -4.82 -0.05
C VAL A 113 11.38 -6.15 -0.61
N GLN A 114 10.91 -7.26 -0.06
CA GLN A 114 11.25 -8.60 -0.51
C GLN A 114 10.88 -8.83 -2.00
N GLU A 115 9.67 -8.46 -2.39
CA GLU A 115 9.24 -8.58 -3.80
C GLU A 115 10.11 -7.74 -4.74
N LYS A 116 10.36 -6.46 -4.41
CA LYS A 116 11.06 -5.55 -5.32
C LYS A 116 12.55 -5.86 -5.41
N MET A 117 13.19 -6.30 -4.34
CA MET A 117 14.58 -6.75 -4.38
C MET A 117 14.73 -8.06 -5.15
N ASN A 118 13.92 -9.09 -4.82
CA ASN A 118 14.09 -10.42 -5.40
C ASN A 118 13.61 -10.49 -6.86
N LEU A 119 12.44 -9.92 -7.17
CA LEU A 119 11.87 -10.06 -8.51
C LEU A 119 12.23 -8.93 -9.48
N ARG A 120 12.55 -7.74 -8.97
CA ARG A 120 12.82 -6.57 -9.82
C ARG A 120 14.27 -6.11 -9.77
N GLY A 121 15.07 -6.57 -8.82
CA GLY A 121 16.45 -6.13 -8.59
C GLY A 121 16.51 -4.62 -8.33
N TRP A 122 15.57 -4.10 -7.51
CA TRP A 122 15.60 -2.71 -7.09
C TRP A 122 16.49 -2.54 -5.87
N GLY A 123 17.22 -1.42 -5.83
CA GLY A 123 18.01 -1.03 -4.67
C GLY A 123 17.17 -0.28 -3.63
N ALA A 124 17.71 -0.19 -2.42
CA ALA A 124 17.06 0.37 -1.24
C ALA A 124 16.56 1.81 -1.43
N LEU A 125 17.31 2.67 -2.14
CA LEU A 125 16.92 4.07 -2.33
C LEU A 125 15.59 4.20 -3.11
N ARG A 126 15.41 3.41 -4.16
CA ARG A 126 14.18 3.42 -4.95
C ARG A 126 13.02 2.85 -4.15
N ILE A 127 13.23 1.73 -3.44
CA ILE A 127 12.19 1.10 -2.63
C ILE A 127 11.74 2.06 -1.53
N ARG A 128 12.68 2.72 -0.85
CA ARG A 128 12.39 3.74 0.16
C ARG A 128 11.50 4.84 -0.38
N GLN A 129 11.84 5.41 -1.54
CA GLN A 129 11.04 6.46 -2.19
C GLN A 129 9.61 6.00 -2.52
N GLU A 130 9.45 4.77 -3.02
CA GLU A 130 8.15 4.22 -3.35
C GLU A 130 7.29 3.98 -2.09
N LEU A 131 7.88 3.43 -1.01
CA LEU A 131 7.17 3.20 0.24
C LEU A 131 6.80 4.51 0.93
N HIS A 132 7.66 5.53 0.89
CA HIS A 132 7.30 6.88 1.37
C HIS A 132 6.11 7.45 0.60
N ARG A 133 6.10 7.34 -0.72
CA ARG A 133 4.97 7.79 -1.55
C ARG A 133 3.67 7.07 -1.22
N LYS A 134 3.77 5.83 -0.74
CA LYS A 134 2.64 5.01 -0.27
C LYS A 134 2.23 5.28 1.19
N GLY A 135 2.92 6.21 1.87
CA GLY A 135 2.60 6.63 3.22
C GLY A 135 3.12 5.73 4.33
N VAL A 136 3.98 4.76 4.02
CA VAL A 136 4.57 3.88 5.04
C VAL A 136 5.53 4.67 5.92
N ALA A 137 5.47 4.46 7.23
CA ALA A 137 6.32 5.12 8.20
C ALA A 137 7.81 4.75 8.02
N ASN A 138 8.69 5.74 8.31
CA ASN A 138 10.14 5.59 8.12
C ASN A 138 10.74 4.41 8.87
N GLU A 139 10.23 4.14 10.06
CA GLU A 139 10.66 3.05 10.92
C GLU A 139 10.45 1.68 10.26
N TRP A 140 9.26 1.43 9.71
CA TRP A 140 8.96 0.18 9.00
C TRP A 140 9.76 0.01 7.71
N ILE A 141 9.97 1.14 7.00
CA ILE A 141 10.82 1.13 5.80
C ILE A 141 12.27 0.80 6.16
N ALA A 142 12.80 1.40 7.22
CA ALA A 142 14.18 1.18 7.65
C ALA A 142 14.40 -0.26 8.09
N GLN A 143 13.51 -0.79 8.93
CA GLN A 143 13.56 -2.17 9.40
C GLN A 143 13.50 -3.18 8.24
N ALA A 144 12.53 -3.04 7.34
CA ALA A 144 12.39 -3.95 6.21
C ALA A 144 13.59 -3.92 5.25
N LEU A 145 14.23 -2.76 5.07
CA LEU A 145 15.43 -2.63 4.24
C LEU A 145 16.66 -3.20 4.95
N GLU A 146 16.78 -3.05 6.27
CA GLU A 146 17.88 -3.62 7.05
C GLU A 146 17.87 -5.16 7.01
N GLU A 147 16.70 -5.78 7.15
CA GLU A 147 16.52 -7.23 7.04
C GLU A 147 17.00 -7.79 5.69
N MET A 148 16.94 -7.00 4.62
CA MET A 148 17.28 -7.39 3.26
C MET A 148 18.65 -6.85 2.78
N GLY A 149 19.46 -6.27 3.68
CA GLY A 149 20.71 -5.61 3.30
C GLY A 149 21.72 -6.54 2.62
N ALA A 150 21.88 -7.77 3.09
CA ALA A 150 22.74 -8.77 2.47
C ALA A 150 22.27 -9.13 1.05
N GLN A 151 20.96 -9.28 0.86
CA GLN A 151 20.36 -9.59 -0.44
C GLN A 151 20.53 -8.42 -1.43
N GLU A 152 20.48 -7.17 -0.95
CA GLU A 152 20.75 -6.00 -1.79
C GLU A 152 22.17 -6.02 -2.36
N GLU A 153 23.16 -6.36 -1.53
CA GLU A 153 24.56 -6.46 -1.96
C GLU A 153 24.78 -7.58 -2.99
N GLU A 154 24.20 -8.75 -2.75
CA GLU A 154 24.25 -9.87 -3.69
C GLU A 154 23.61 -9.50 -5.03
N ASN A 155 22.44 -8.90 -5.01
CA ASN A 155 21.73 -8.46 -6.22
C ASN A 155 22.54 -7.42 -7.00
N LEU A 156 23.14 -6.45 -6.32
CA LEU A 156 24.00 -5.44 -6.93
C LEU A 156 25.21 -6.08 -7.60
N ALA A 157 25.88 -7.01 -6.93
CA ALA A 157 27.05 -7.70 -7.47
C ALA A 157 26.68 -8.54 -8.70
N ALA A 158 25.57 -9.30 -8.64
CA ALA A 158 25.09 -10.09 -9.76
C ALA A 158 24.73 -9.23 -10.98
N LEU A 159 24.04 -8.11 -10.78
CA LEU A 159 23.70 -7.18 -11.85
C LEU A 159 24.93 -6.48 -12.45
N ALA A 160 25.87 -6.05 -11.61
CA ALA A 160 27.12 -5.45 -12.06
C ALA A 160 27.91 -6.41 -12.92
N ARG A 161 28.07 -7.67 -12.47
CA ARG A 161 28.74 -8.74 -13.21
C ARG A 161 28.09 -8.98 -14.57
N GLN A 162 26.77 -9.22 -14.59
CA GLN A 162 26.00 -9.47 -15.81
C GLN A 162 26.14 -8.35 -16.83
N TRP A 163 26.12 -7.10 -16.38
CA TRP A 163 26.16 -5.97 -17.32
C TRP A 163 27.57 -5.64 -17.77
N LEU A 164 28.59 -5.80 -16.92
CA LEU A 164 29.98 -5.64 -17.30
C LEU A 164 30.47 -6.75 -18.26
N GLU A 165 29.82 -7.93 -18.27
CA GLU A 165 30.11 -9.00 -19.26
C GLU A 165 29.83 -8.58 -20.70
N GLN A 166 28.89 -7.66 -20.89
CA GLN A 166 28.44 -7.19 -22.19
C GLN A 166 29.15 -5.89 -22.65
N LEU A 167 30.08 -5.37 -21.84
CA LEU A 167 30.70 -4.09 -22.03
C LEU A 167 32.22 -4.22 -22.07
N ASP A 168 32.87 -3.28 -22.79
CA ASP A 168 34.31 -3.09 -22.63
C ASP A 168 34.60 -2.38 -21.32
N TRP A 169 35.06 -3.12 -20.33
CA TRP A 169 35.37 -2.63 -18.99
C TRP A 169 36.62 -1.72 -18.95
N GLN A 170 37.39 -1.63 -20.03
CA GLN A 170 38.50 -0.69 -20.19
C GLN A 170 38.00 0.68 -20.69
N ASP A 171 36.83 0.75 -21.32
CA ASP A 171 36.19 2.00 -21.73
C ASP A 171 35.42 2.61 -20.54
N SER A 172 35.98 3.70 -19.99
CA SER A 172 35.38 4.44 -18.87
C SER A 172 33.94 4.90 -19.14
N LYS A 173 33.60 5.27 -20.38
CA LYS A 173 32.25 5.71 -20.76
C LYS A 173 31.23 4.56 -20.64
N GLN A 174 31.62 3.34 -20.99
CA GLN A 174 30.77 2.17 -20.89
C GLN A 174 30.57 1.79 -19.42
N VAL A 175 31.63 1.83 -18.61
CA VAL A 175 31.56 1.62 -17.16
C VAL A 175 30.63 2.64 -16.50
N ASP A 176 30.72 3.92 -16.87
CA ASP A 176 29.85 4.97 -16.34
C ASP A 176 28.37 4.75 -16.73
N LYS A 177 28.09 4.27 -17.94
CA LYS A 177 26.71 3.88 -18.32
C LYS A 177 26.20 2.74 -17.45
N CYS A 178 27.03 1.74 -17.12
CA CYS A 178 26.67 0.66 -16.20
C CYS A 178 26.32 1.22 -14.83
N LYS A 179 27.16 2.07 -14.24
CA LYS A 179 26.91 2.73 -12.96
C LYS A 179 25.61 3.53 -12.95
N GLN A 180 25.36 4.33 -14.01
CA GLN A 180 24.13 5.09 -14.14
C GLN A 180 22.89 4.19 -14.18
N LYS A 181 22.97 3.04 -14.85
CA LYS A 181 21.88 2.08 -14.92
C LYS A 181 21.58 1.44 -13.55
N LEU A 182 22.62 1.13 -12.76
CA LEU A 182 22.49 0.66 -11.39
C LEU A 182 21.89 1.74 -10.47
N TYR A 183 22.35 2.98 -10.61
CA TYR A 183 21.82 4.12 -9.86
C TYR A 183 20.31 4.33 -10.12
N ARG A 184 19.87 4.25 -11.38
CA ARG A 184 18.44 4.34 -11.72
C ARG A 184 17.60 3.20 -11.16
N ARG A 185 18.22 2.07 -10.80
CA ARG A 185 17.57 0.99 -10.07
C ARG A 185 17.46 1.24 -8.57
N GLY A 186 18.14 2.28 -8.07
CA GLY A 186 18.05 2.71 -6.68
C GLY A 186 19.15 2.19 -5.77
N TYR A 187 20.26 1.72 -6.33
CA TYR A 187 21.45 1.42 -5.52
C TYR A 187 22.22 2.70 -5.16
N SER A 188 22.91 2.70 -4.01
CA SER A 188 23.70 3.84 -3.59
C SER A 188 24.94 4.01 -4.47
N TYR A 189 25.38 5.27 -4.66
CA TYR A 189 26.57 5.56 -5.46
C TYR A 189 27.85 4.93 -4.86
N ASP A 190 27.94 4.88 -3.55
CA ASP A 190 29.09 4.27 -2.84
C ASP A 190 29.12 2.76 -3.04
N SER A 191 27.98 2.06 -2.87
CA SER A 191 27.87 0.63 -3.13
C SER A 191 28.19 0.29 -4.59
N ILE A 192 27.66 1.07 -5.53
CA ILE A 192 27.93 0.89 -6.97
C ILE A 192 29.42 1.01 -7.26
N ASN A 193 30.07 2.07 -6.76
CA ASN A 193 31.51 2.28 -7.03
C ASN A 193 32.37 1.18 -6.44
N ARG A 194 32.04 0.72 -5.21
CA ARG A 194 32.74 -0.38 -4.56
C ARG A 194 32.60 -1.66 -5.39
N VAL A 195 31.38 -2.08 -5.70
CA VAL A 195 31.10 -3.35 -6.37
C VAL A 195 31.63 -3.34 -7.83
N VAL A 196 31.44 -2.25 -8.58
CA VAL A 196 31.94 -2.16 -9.96
C VAL A 196 33.48 -2.21 -10.00
N ARG A 197 34.15 -1.58 -9.00
CA ARG A 197 35.61 -1.65 -8.88
C ARG A 197 36.10 -3.07 -8.58
N GLU A 198 35.44 -3.77 -7.66
CA GLU A 198 35.75 -5.14 -7.30
C GLU A 198 35.59 -6.09 -8.51
N GLU A 199 34.50 -5.95 -9.27
CA GLU A 199 34.27 -6.75 -10.48
C GLU A 199 35.30 -6.47 -11.60
N ILE A 200 35.70 -5.23 -11.81
CA ILE A 200 36.75 -4.87 -12.78
C ILE A 200 38.10 -5.43 -12.34
N ASN A 201 38.45 -5.35 -11.04
CA ASN A 201 39.69 -5.90 -10.53
C ASN A 201 39.75 -7.43 -10.69
N ARG A 202 38.64 -8.13 -10.39
CA ARG A 202 38.53 -9.57 -10.57
C ARG A 202 38.82 -9.97 -12.02
N ARG A 203 38.20 -9.30 -13.00
CA ARG A 203 38.41 -9.53 -14.44
C ARG A 203 39.85 -9.24 -14.88
N ARG A 204 40.47 -8.22 -14.31
CA ARG A 204 41.86 -7.89 -14.61
C ARG A 204 42.81 -9.00 -14.16
N CYS A 205 42.54 -9.62 -13.00
CA CYS A 205 43.33 -10.77 -12.54
C CYS A 205 43.12 -11.99 -13.45
N GLU A 206 41.88 -12.34 -13.79
CA GLU A 206 41.55 -13.45 -14.71
C GLU A 206 42.22 -13.27 -16.08
N TRP A 207 42.28 -12.05 -16.62
CA TRP A 207 42.90 -11.73 -17.92
C TRP A 207 44.43 -11.77 -17.92
N ILE A 208 45.09 -11.69 -16.76
CA ILE A 208 46.54 -11.77 -16.63
C ILE A 208 47.00 -13.25 -16.48
N GLU A 209 46.11 -14.13 -16.03
CA GLU A 209 46.40 -15.57 -15.83
C GLU A 209 46.18 -16.43 -17.11
N ASP A 210 45.46 -15.90 -18.11
CA ASP A 210 45.26 -16.50 -19.44
C ASP A 210 46.34 -15.97 -20.46
#